data_3e059af351564f875c7f215277af8dc2
#
_entry.id   3e059af351564f875c7f215277af8dc2
#
_cell.length_a   1.000
_cell.length_b   1.000
_cell.length_c   1.000
_cell.angle_alpha   90.00
_cell.angle_beta   90.00
_cell.angle_gamma   90.00
#
_symmetry.space_group_name_H-M   'P 1'
#
loop_
_entity.id
_entity.type
_entity.pdbx_description
1 polymer ?
#
loop_
_entity_poly.entity_id
_entity_poly.type
_entity_poly.pdbx_seq_one_letter_code
_entity_poly.pdbx_strand_id
1 'polypeptide(L)'
;FIWEHINTTDARAKVAQGEAERLIAIAIRGHKRSWEHLTAAVPDSETAERVLALARRARFSLDEAVPTNEERAQAGKYPLGPDARKRKEDRLAALKKEMLGIIKDHDEAQAALTAAREAMAMELHARRLILKRLPRETTVKKIFEQFVPKYSGRQGGYTRITKLGARRGDAALIVRLELV
;
A
#
# COMPACT_ATOMS: atom_id res chain seq x y z
N PHE A 1 13.68 11.84 6.76
CA PHE A 1 12.49 12.68 6.60
C PHE A 1 11.36 12.38 7.59
N ILE A 2 11.67 12.25 8.89
CA ILE A 2 10.65 12.27 9.96
C ILE A 2 10.14 13.72 10.10
N TRP A 3 11.04 14.66 9.92
CA TRP A 3 10.79 16.11 9.83
C TRP A 3 10.82 16.50 8.35
N GLU A 4 9.87 17.24 7.87
CA GLU A 4 9.69 17.60 6.46
C GLU A 4 10.93 18.25 5.80
N HIS A 5 11.96 18.56 6.58
CA HIS A 5 13.24 19.10 6.12
C HIS A 5 14.44 18.58 6.93
N ILE A 6 15.63 18.65 6.32
CA ILE A 6 16.93 18.41 6.96
C ILE A 6 17.94 19.48 6.52
N ASN A 7 18.78 19.93 7.43
CA ASN A 7 19.90 20.79 7.12
C ASN A 7 21.18 19.94 7.05
N THR A 8 21.89 20.03 5.91
CA THR A 8 23.11 19.25 5.67
C THR A 8 24.01 19.95 4.65
N THR A 9 25.16 19.38 4.33
CA THR A 9 26.04 19.92 3.29
C THR A 9 25.45 19.67 1.91
N ASP A 10 25.75 20.54 0.94
CA ASP A 10 25.23 20.47 -0.44
C ASP A 10 25.47 19.11 -1.10
N ALA A 11 26.67 18.54 -0.94
CA ALA A 11 27.00 17.22 -1.50
C ALA A 11 26.10 16.09 -0.93
N ARG A 12 25.89 16.08 0.40
CA ARG A 12 25.01 15.09 1.04
C ARG A 12 23.55 15.32 0.67
N ALA A 13 23.10 16.57 0.57
CA ALA A 13 21.74 16.89 0.16
C ALA A 13 21.42 16.37 -1.22
N LYS A 14 22.33 16.54 -2.20
CA LYS A 14 22.15 16.05 -3.58
C LYS A 14 22.00 14.51 -3.64
N VAL A 15 22.82 13.80 -2.90
CA VAL A 15 22.70 12.33 -2.82
C VAL A 15 21.37 11.92 -2.18
N ALA A 16 21.01 12.53 -1.04
CA ALA A 16 19.76 12.26 -0.36
C ALA A 16 18.52 12.63 -1.20
N GLN A 17 18.60 13.72 -1.97
CA GLN A 17 17.56 14.14 -2.90
C GLN A 17 17.27 13.05 -3.93
N GLY A 18 18.30 12.54 -4.61
CA GLY A 18 18.12 11.50 -5.63
C GLY A 18 17.49 10.22 -5.10
N GLU A 19 17.88 9.81 -3.90
CA GLU A 19 17.26 8.63 -3.27
C GLU A 19 15.81 8.89 -2.80
N ALA A 20 15.54 10.05 -2.21
CA ALA A 20 14.19 10.42 -1.79
C ALA A 20 13.21 10.51 -2.98
N GLU A 21 13.61 11.19 -4.06
CA GLU A 21 12.85 11.28 -5.31
C GLU A 21 12.54 9.88 -5.87
N ARG A 22 13.52 9.00 -5.91
CA ARG A 22 13.37 7.64 -6.41
C ARG A 22 12.38 6.84 -5.57
N LEU A 23 12.46 6.91 -4.24
CA LEU A 23 11.58 6.16 -3.34
C LEU A 23 10.12 6.63 -3.45
N ILE A 24 9.90 7.95 -3.49
CA ILE A 24 8.57 8.54 -3.68
C ILE A 24 8.01 8.13 -5.06
N ALA A 25 8.82 8.20 -6.11
CA ALA A 25 8.40 7.80 -7.45
C ALA A 25 8.03 6.29 -7.54
N ILE A 26 8.74 5.40 -6.83
CA ILE A 26 8.38 3.97 -6.75
C ILE A 26 7.02 3.82 -6.07
N ALA A 27 6.79 4.52 -4.96
CA ALA A 27 5.53 4.44 -4.23
C ALA A 27 4.34 4.92 -5.09
N ILE A 28 4.47 6.10 -5.73
CA ILE A 28 3.42 6.68 -6.58
C ILE A 28 3.12 5.76 -7.76
N ARG A 29 4.14 5.28 -8.48
CA ARG A 29 3.94 4.36 -9.61
C ARG A 29 3.32 3.03 -9.19
N GLY A 30 3.73 2.48 -8.04
CA GLY A 30 3.13 1.27 -7.49
C GLY A 30 1.66 1.45 -7.15
N HIS A 31 1.32 2.54 -6.48
CA HIS A 31 -0.05 2.88 -6.14
C HIS A 31 -0.91 3.15 -7.38
N LYS A 32 -0.41 3.95 -8.33
CA LYS A 32 -1.12 4.26 -9.58
C LYS A 32 -1.46 3.00 -10.38
N ARG A 33 -0.49 2.11 -10.59
CA ARG A 33 -0.71 0.83 -11.29
C ARG A 33 -1.74 -0.05 -10.57
N SER A 34 -1.66 -0.14 -9.25
CA SER A 34 -2.63 -0.92 -8.48
C SER A 34 -4.04 -0.35 -8.60
N TRP A 35 -4.17 0.97 -8.59
CA TRP A 35 -5.43 1.66 -8.76
C TRP A 35 -6.01 1.49 -10.17
N GLU A 36 -5.20 1.71 -11.21
CA GLU A 36 -5.58 1.50 -12.61
C GLU A 36 -6.06 0.07 -12.87
N HIS A 37 -5.38 -0.92 -12.28
CA HIS A 37 -5.78 -2.32 -12.39
C HIS A 37 -7.15 -2.59 -11.74
N LEU A 38 -7.39 -2.03 -10.57
CA LEU A 38 -8.66 -2.17 -9.87
C LEU A 38 -9.80 -1.46 -10.61
N THR A 39 -9.58 -0.24 -11.08
CA THR A 39 -10.61 0.55 -11.80
C THR A 39 -10.91 0.01 -13.20
N ALA A 40 -10.03 -0.78 -13.78
CA ALA A 40 -10.33 -1.52 -14.99
C ALA A 40 -11.40 -2.60 -14.78
N ALA A 41 -11.44 -3.22 -13.59
CA ALA A 41 -12.45 -4.22 -13.22
C ALA A 41 -13.70 -3.58 -12.59
N VAL A 42 -13.52 -2.46 -11.86
CA VAL A 42 -14.61 -1.74 -11.19
C VAL A 42 -14.50 -0.26 -11.57
N PRO A 43 -15.21 0.20 -12.62
CA PRO A 43 -15.06 1.55 -13.17
C PRO A 43 -15.49 2.65 -12.20
N ASP A 44 -16.45 2.37 -11.32
CA ASP A 44 -16.88 3.32 -10.31
C ASP A 44 -15.87 3.43 -9.15
N SER A 45 -15.32 4.62 -8.96
CA SER A 45 -14.26 4.91 -7.98
C SER A 45 -14.69 4.64 -6.55
N GLU A 46 -15.94 4.99 -6.17
CA GLU A 46 -16.44 4.78 -4.82
C GLU A 46 -16.60 3.29 -4.52
N THR A 47 -17.17 2.55 -5.48
CA THR A 47 -17.31 1.10 -5.40
C THR A 47 -15.93 0.41 -5.33
N ALA A 48 -14.96 0.85 -6.14
CA ALA A 48 -13.59 0.34 -6.13
C ALA A 48 -12.91 0.53 -4.77
N GLU A 49 -13.06 1.69 -4.13
CA GLU A 49 -12.53 1.94 -2.78
C GLU A 49 -13.16 1.03 -1.73
N ARG A 50 -14.48 0.83 -1.78
CA ARG A 50 -15.20 -0.05 -0.86
C ARG A 50 -14.78 -1.51 -1.01
N VAL A 51 -14.64 -1.99 -2.25
CA VAL A 51 -14.14 -3.35 -2.56
C VAL A 51 -12.71 -3.51 -2.06
N LEU A 52 -11.84 -2.53 -2.30
CA LEU A 52 -10.45 -2.56 -1.82
C LEU A 52 -10.37 -2.57 -0.29
N ALA A 53 -11.19 -1.76 0.38
CA ALA A 53 -11.26 -1.71 1.84
C ALA A 53 -11.71 -3.07 2.41
N LEU A 54 -12.70 -3.72 1.78
CA LEU A 54 -13.16 -5.04 2.18
C LEU A 54 -12.09 -6.11 1.95
N ALA A 55 -11.41 -6.09 0.79
CA ALA A 55 -10.32 -7.02 0.47
C ALA A 55 -9.10 -6.85 1.40
N ARG A 56 -8.81 -5.65 1.87
CA ARG A 56 -7.78 -5.38 2.89
C ARG A 56 -8.14 -5.95 4.26
N ARG A 57 -9.42 -5.93 4.62
CA ARG A 57 -9.94 -6.41 5.91
C ARG A 57 -9.92 -7.93 6.02
N ALA A 58 -10.14 -8.63 4.91
CA ALA A 58 -10.13 -10.08 4.86
C ALA A 58 -9.82 -10.62 3.46
N ARG A 59 -9.04 -11.71 3.42
CA ARG A 59 -8.85 -12.51 2.20
C ARG A 59 -9.92 -13.60 2.19
N PHE A 60 -10.91 -13.49 1.30
CA PHE A 60 -11.96 -14.48 1.11
C PHE A 60 -12.37 -14.53 -0.36
N SER A 61 -12.98 -15.62 -0.80
CA SER A 61 -13.62 -15.74 -2.11
C SER A 61 -15.12 -15.93 -1.89
N LEU A 62 -15.94 -15.49 -2.84
CA LEU A 62 -17.39 -15.72 -2.75
C LEU A 62 -17.73 -17.22 -2.81
N ASP A 63 -16.91 -18.00 -3.51
CA ASP A 63 -17.06 -19.46 -3.61
C ASP A 63 -16.40 -20.22 -2.46
N GLU A 64 -15.62 -19.51 -1.60
CA GLU A 64 -14.90 -20.16 -0.51
C GLU A 64 -15.85 -20.68 0.55
N ALA A 65 -15.65 -21.92 0.98
CA ALA A 65 -16.26 -22.51 2.15
C ALA A 65 -15.22 -22.72 3.25
N VAL A 66 -15.67 -22.81 4.50
CA VAL A 66 -14.76 -23.17 5.60
C VAL A 66 -14.41 -24.64 5.46
N PRO A 67 -13.11 -25.00 5.27
CA PRO A 67 -12.72 -26.38 5.02
C PRO A 67 -13.07 -27.29 6.18
N THR A 68 -13.44 -28.52 5.86
CA THR A 68 -13.74 -29.58 6.84
C THR A 68 -12.48 -29.96 7.63
N ASN A 69 -12.65 -30.65 8.75
CA ASN A 69 -11.50 -31.09 9.54
C ASN A 69 -10.66 -32.15 8.80
N GLU A 70 -11.28 -32.92 7.92
CA GLU A 70 -10.59 -33.88 7.05
C GLU A 70 -9.71 -33.19 6.01
N GLU A 71 -10.25 -32.21 5.30
CA GLU A 71 -9.49 -31.37 4.36
C GLU A 71 -8.35 -30.60 5.05
N ARG A 72 -8.59 -30.16 6.28
CA ARG A 72 -7.56 -29.49 7.09
C ARG A 72 -6.43 -30.46 7.49
N ALA A 73 -6.78 -31.68 7.88
CA ALA A 73 -5.80 -32.71 8.21
C ALA A 73 -4.93 -33.08 6.99
N GLN A 74 -5.56 -33.22 5.80
CA GLN A 74 -4.83 -33.42 4.53
C GLN A 74 -3.89 -32.28 4.21
N ALA A 75 -4.25 -31.03 4.57
CA ALA A 75 -3.41 -29.84 4.40
C ALA A 75 -2.41 -29.62 5.57
N GLY A 76 -2.23 -30.60 6.46
CA GLY A 76 -1.32 -30.52 7.61
C GLY A 76 -1.72 -29.47 8.66
N LYS A 77 -2.99 -29.09 8.72
CA LYS A 77 -3.52 -28.07 9.65
C LYS A 77 -4.30 -28.74 10.79
N TYR A 78 -4.18 -28.19 11.99
CA TYR A 78 -4.95 -28.68 13.14
C TYR A 78 -6.46 -28.56 12.93
N PRO A 79 -7.25 -29.52 13.47
CA PRO A 79 -8.71 -29.48 13.42
C PRO A 79 -9.26 -28.24 14.13
N LEU A 80 -10.39 -27.74 13.65
CA LEU A 80 -11.12 -26.64 14.29
C LEU A 80 -12.17 -27.23 15.24
N GLY A 81 -12.24 -26.72 16.46
CA GLY A 81 -13.37 -26.97 17.34
C GLY A 81 -14.67 -26.38 16.76
N PRO A 82 -15.84 -26.91 17.17
CA PRO A 82 -17.13 -26.52 16.61
C PRO A 82 -17.41 -25.03 16.72
N ASP A 83 -17.11 -24.41 17.85
CA ASP A 83 -17.31 -22.96 18.06
C ASP A 83 -16.37 -22.11 17.16
N ALA A 84 -15.13 -22.55 16.98
CA ALA A 84 -14.17 -21.85 16.12
C ALA A 84 -14.55 -21.96 14.65
N ARG A 85 -15.12 -23.10 14.23
CA ARG A 85 -15.65 -23.31 12.89
C ARG A 85 -16.85 -22.42 12.64
N LYS A 86 -17.84 -22.42 13.53
CA LYS A 86 -19.03 -21.58 13.44
C LYS A 86 -18.67 -20.10 13.35
N ARG A 87 -17.75 -19.59 14.18
CA ARG A 87 -17.28 -18.19 14.11
C ARG A 87 -16.66 -17.85 12.75
N LYS A 88 -15.94 -18.79 12.12
CA LYS A 88 -15.38 -18.58 10.77
C LYS A 88 -16.46 -18.58 9.70
N GLU A 89 -17.42 -19.48 9.79
CA GLU A 89 -18.58 -19.55 8.89
C GLU A 89 -19.41 -18.25 8.96
N ASP A 90 -19.76 -17.80 10.17
CA ASP A 90 -20.49 -16.55 10.40
C ASP A 90 -19.73 -15.33 9.84
N ARG A 91 -18.40 -15.27 10.09
CA ARG A 91 -17.57 -14.21 9.58
C ARG A 91 -17.50 -14.21 8.04
N LEU A 92 -17.34 -15.38 7.44
CA LEU A 92 -17.31 -15.53 5.98
C LEU A 92 -18.65 -15.16 5.36
N ALA A 93 -19.76 -15.59 5.94
CA ALA A 93 -21.10 -15.24 5.50
C ALA A 93 -21.35 -13.72 5.57
N ALA A 94 -20.91 -13.06 6.65
CA ALA A 94 -20.99 -11.62 6.79
C ALA A 94 -20.19 -10.86 5.70
N LEU A 95 -18.97 -11.31 5.40
CA LEU A 95 -18.13 -10.72 4.36
C LEU A 95 -18.72 -10.91 2.95
N LYS A 96 -19.26 -12.11 2.66
CA LYS A 96 -19.95 -12.37 1.39
C LYS A 96 -21.18 -11.48 1.22
N LYS A 97 -21.99 -11.35 2.27
CA LYS A 97 -23.16 -10.48 2.28
C LYS A 97 -22.78 -9.01 2.09
N GLU A 98 -21.70 -8.54 2.74
CA GLU A 98 -21.19 -7.19 2.59
C GLU A 98 -20.73 -6.93 1.15
N MET A 99 -20.00 -7.88 0.53
CA MET A 99 -19.56 -7.78 -0.85
C MET A 99 -20.72 -7.73 -1.85
N LEU A 100 -21.70 -8.63 -1.72
CA LEU A 100 -22.91 -8.66 -2.54
C LEU A 100 -23.82 -7.44 -2.31
N GLY A 101 -23.68 -6.76 -1.17
CA GLY A 101 -24.28 -5.45 -0.93
C GLY A 101 -23.61 -4.32 -1.69
N ILE A 102 -22.34 -4.47 -2.08
CA ILE A 102 -21.59 -3.51 -2.91
C ILE A 102 -21.83 -3.78 -4.39
N ILE A 103 -21.65 -5.02 -4.83
CA ILE A 103 -21.88 -5.49 -6.20
C ILE A 103 -22.87 -6.65 -6.14
N LYS A 104 -24.03 -6.48 -6.73
CA LYS A 104 -25.14 -7.45 -6.63
C LYS A 104 -24.89 -8.72 -7.45
N ASP A 105 -24.22 -8.59 -8.58
CA ASP A 105 -23.85 -9.71 -9.41
C ASP A 105 -22.72 -10.51 -8.79
N HIS A 106 -22.86 -11.84 -8.71
CA HIS A 106 -21.88 -12.73 -8.06
C HIS A 106 -20.57 -12.80 -8.82
N ASP A 107 -20.63 -12.89 -10.16
CA ASP A 107 -19.45 -13.07 -11.01
C ASP A 107 -18.65 -11.76 -11.09
N GLU A 108 -19.34 -10.61 -11.20
CA GLU A 108 -18.72 -9.29 -11.12
C GLU A 108 -18.08 -9.05 -9.77
N ALA A 109 -18.75 -9.41 -8.67
CA ALA A 109 -18.21 -9.27 -7.32
C ALA A 109 -16.96 -10.16 -7.10
N GLN A 110 -16.96 -11.37 -7.64
CA GLN A 110 -15.81 -12.27 -7.59
C GLN A 110 -14.64 -11.72 -8.42
N ALA A 111 -14.89 -11.21 -9.61
CA ALA A 111 -13.89 -10.56 -10.46
C ALA A 111 -13.29 -9.31 -9.77
N ALA A 112 -14.15 -8.48 -9.17
CA ALA A 112 -13.73 -7.31 -8.41
C ALA A 112 -12.84 -7.66 -7.21
N LEU A 113 -13.18 -8.72 -6.45
CA LEU A 113 -12.32 -9.21 -5.36
C LEU A 113 -10.96 -9.72 -5.86
N THR A 114 -10.95 -10.39 -7.01
CA THR A 114 -9.71 -10.88 -7.62
C THR A 114 -8.82 -9.71 -8.04
N ALA A 115 -9.39 -8.72 -8.74
CA ALA A 115 -8.70 -7.51 -9.15
C ALA A 115 -8.17 -6.71 -7.95
N ALA A 116 -8.94 -6.60 -6.87
CA ALA A 116 -8.50 -5.95 -5.64
C ALA A 116 -7.30 -6.66 -4.99
N ARG A 117 -7.26 -7.99 -5.02
CA ARG A 117 -6.11 -8.77 -4.51
C ARG A 117 -4.86 -8.56 -5.35
N GLU A 118 -4.99 -8.54 -6.66
CA GLU A 118 -3.88 -8.29 -7.58
C GLU A 118 -3.36 -6.86 -7.41
N ALA A 119 -4.26 -5.89 -7.28
CA ALA A 119 -3.90 -4.50 -6.95
C ALA A 119 -3.11 -4.40 -5.64
N MET A 120 -3.56 -5.09 -4.59
CA MET A 120 -2.84 -5.16 -3.31
C MET A 120 -1.46 -5.83 -3.45
N ALA A 121 -1.34 -6.86 -4.29
CA ALA A 121 -0.05 -7.52 -4.54
C ALA A 121 0.93 -6.58 -5.26
N MET A 122 0.46 -5.77 -6.21
CA MET A 122 1.27 -4.74 -6.88
C MET A 122 1.76 -3.66 -5.90
N GLU A 123 0.87 -3.16 -5.02
CA GLU A 123 1.25 -2.20 -3.99
C GLU A 123 2.27 -2.81 -3.01
N LEU A 124 2.07 -4.07 -2.59
CA LEU A 124 2.99 -4.79 -1.72
C LEU A 124 4.37 -4.95 -2.37
N HIS A 125 4.43 -5.20 -3.68
CA HIS A 125 5.70 -5.25 -4.41
C HIS A 125 6.44 -3.91 -4.33
N ALA A 126 5.76 -2.78 -4.57
CA ALA A 126 6.36 -1.45 -4.42
C ALA A 126 6.86 -1.20 -2.99
N ARG A 127 6.08 -1.57 -1.96
CA ARG A 127 6.51 -1.49 -0.55
C ARG A 127 7.78 -2.29 -0.28
N ARG A 128 7.88 -3.52 -0.81
CA ARG A 128 9.08 -4.37 -0.67
C ARG A 128 10.31 -3.78 -1.34
N LEU A 129 10.16 -3.13 -2.51
CA LEU A 129 11.26 -2.44 -3.18
C LEU A 129 11.80 -1.28 -2.35
N ILE A 130 10.92 -0.52 -1.69
CA ILE A 130 11.31 0.57 -0.80
C ILE A 130 11.98 0.02 0.47
N LEU A 131 11.43 -1.04 1.08
CA LEU A 131 12.00 -1.69 2.29
C LEU A 131 13.42 -2.20 2.09
N LYS A 132 13.80 -2.62 0.88
CA LYS A 132 15.19 -3.01 0.56
C LYS A 132 16.18 -1.85 0.73
N ARG A 133 15.73 -0.60 0.60
CA ARG A 133 16.59 0.60 0.73
C ARG A 133 16.39 1.32 2.06
N LEU A 134 15.17 1.33 2.56
CA LEU A 134 14.78 1.89 3.85
C LEU A 134 14.20 0.78 4.74
N PRO A 135 15.00 0.09 5.55
CA PRO A 135 14.56 -1.03 6.38
C PRO A 135 13.78 -0.57 7.63
N ARG A 136 12.91 0.42 7.49
CA ARG A 136 12.02 0.93 8.53
C ARG A 136 10.58 0.96 8.04
N GLU A 137 9.79 0.02 8.51
CA GLU A 137 8.40 -0.16 8.11
C GLU A 137 7.53 1.07 8.39
N THR A 138 7.77 1.76 9.51
CA THR A 138 7.06 3.00 9.87
C THR A 138 7.28 4.12 8.85
N THR A 139 8.50 4.24 8.30
CA THR A 139 8.80 5.22 7.26
C THR A 139 8.12 4.85 5.94
N VAL A 140 8.14 3.57 5.57
CA VAL A 140 7.44 3.10 4.36
C VAL A 140 5.94 3.33 4.48
N LYS A 141 5.35 3.03 5.63
CA LYS A 141 3.94 3.31 5.91
C LYS A 141 3.62 4.80 5.72
N LYS A 142 4.44 5.70 6.28
CA LYS A 142 4.29 7.16 6.12
C LYS A 142 4.36 7.58 4.64
N ILE A 143 5.24 6.98 3.84
CA ILE A 143 5.33 7.28 2.40
C ILE A 143 4.00 6.96 1.70
N PHE A 144 3.41 5.79 1.94
CA PHE A 144 2.15 5.40 1.30
C PHE A 144 0.93 6.14 1.82
N GLU A 145 0.86 6.46 3.11
CA GLU A 145 -0.29 7.11 3.73
C GLU A 145 -0.31 8.63 3.55
N GLN A 146 0.86 9.27 3.52
CA GLN A 146 0.96 10.73 3.48
C GLN A 146 1.51 11.27 2.17
N PHE A 147 2.58 10.66 1.62
CA PHE A 147 3.27 11.23 0.47
C PHE A 147 2.62 10.80 -0.85
N VAL A 148 2.15 9.56 -0.96
CA VAL A 148 1.46 9.12 -2.19
C VAL A 148 0.23 9.97 -2.48
N PRO A 149 -0.72 10.21 -1.55
CA PRO A 149 -1.85 11.10 -1.81
C PRO A 149 -1.42 12.53 -2.13
N LYS A 150 -0.42 13.07 -1.39
CA LYS A 150 0.07 14.45 -1.57
C LYS A 150 0.69 14.67 -2.95
N TYR A 151 1.41 13.67 -3.48
CA TYR A 151 2.21 13.82 -4.70
C TYR A 151 1.69 13.05 -5.91
N SER A 152 0.53 12.42 -5.82
CA SER A 152 -0.07 11.62 -6.92
C SER A 152 -0.23 12.41 -8.23
N GLY A 153 -0.49 13.72 -8.16
CA GLY A 153 -0.64 14.60 -9.31
C GLY A 153 0.70 15.14 -9.89
N ARG A 154 1.86 14.83 -9.25
CA ARG A 154 3.18 15.34 -9.71
C ARG A 154 3.96 14.24 -10.41
N GLN A 155 4.71 14.62 -11.46
CA GLN A 155 5.59 13.71 -12.20
C GLN A 155 7.06 13.77 -11.75
N GLY A 156 7.36 14.46 -10.64
CA GLY A 156 8.71 14.63 -10.08
C GLY A 156 8.84 15.93 -9.29
N GLY A 157 10.07 16.25 -8.84
CA GLY A 157 10.32 17.47 -8.06
C GLY A 157 9.63 17.45 -6.70
N TYR A 158 9.68 16.30 -6.03
CA TYR A 158 9.07 16.12 -4.70
C TYR A 158 9.87 16.78 -3.60
N THR A 159 11.13 17.16 -3.91
CA THR A 159 12.07 17.74 -2.95
C THR A 159 12.70 19.02 -3.49
N ARG A 160 13.08 19.92 -2.58
CA ARG A 160 13.74 21.18 -2.88
C ARG A 160 15.01 21.33 -2.04
N ILE A 161 16.08 21.87 -2.63
CA ILE A 161 17.31 22.27 -1.94
C ILE A 161 17.36 23.79 -1.86
N THR A 162 17.41 24.33 -0.65
CA THR A 162 17.55 25.77 -0.38
C THR A 162 18.90 26.04 0.28
N LYS A 163 19.72 26.93 -0.30
CA LYS A 163 21.03 27.31 0.24
C LYS A 163 20.85 28.19 1.49
N LEU A 164 21.50 27.81 2.60
CA LEU A 164 21.46 28.55 3.86
C LEU A 164 22.70 29.40 4.11
N GLY A 165 23.85 29.05 3.51
CA GLY A 165 25.12 29.76 3.67
C GLY A 165 26.27 28.84 4.01
N ALA A 166 27.44 29.45 4.23
CA ALA A 166 28.66 28.72 4.60
C ALA A 166 28.70 28.41 6.10
N ARG A 167 29.16 27.21 6.46
CA ARG A 167 29.39 26.81 7.85
C ARG A 167 30.64 27.50 8.43
N ARG A 168 30.55 27.96 9.70
CA ARG A 168 31.72 28.49 10.41
C ARG A 168 32.76 27.38 10.62
N GLY A 169 33.99 27.66 10.29
CA GLY A 169 35.16 26.79 10.47
C GLY A 169 35.72 26.24 9.16
N ASP A 170 34.92 25.61 8.30
CA ASP A 170 35.35 24.94 7.08
C ASP A 170 34.74 25.54 5.81
N ALA A 171 33.93 26.61 5.93
CA ALA A 171 33.20 27.25 4.84
C ALA A 171 32.34 26.30 3.96
N ALA A 172 32.03 25.08 4.44
CA ALA A 172 31.17 24.15 3.71
C ALA A 172 29.76 24.72 3.51
N LEU A 173 29.22 24.64 2.28
CA LEU A 173 27.90 25.13 1.96
C LEU A 173 26.83 24.27 2.66
N ILE A 174 26.09 24.89 3.55
CA ILE A 174 24.94 24.28 4.22
C ILE A 174 23.68 24.58 3.44
N VAL A 175 22.91 23.56 3.22
CA VAL A 175 21.63 23.61 2.53
C VAL A 175 20.52 22.94 3.34
N ARG A 176 19.30 23.35 3.09
CA ARG A 176 18.10 22.71 3.55
C ARG A 176 17.53 21.86 2.41
N LEU A 177 17.38 20.57 2.66
CA LEU A 177 16.62 19.66 1.81
C LEU A 177 15.24 19.49 2.43
N GLU A 178 14.19 19.83 1.70
CA GLU A 178 12.80 19.80 2.16
C GLU A 178 11.89 19.09 1.15
N LEU A 179 10.77 18.56 1.64
CA LEU A 179 9.67 18.07 0.82
C LEU A 179 8.77 19.25 0.42
N VAL A 180 8.36 19.32 -0.85
CA VAL A 180 7.57 20.43 -1.42
C VAL A 180 6.08 20.23 -1.17
#